data_c705fa2dbf020b26ea515161b3dad3d4
#
_entry.id   c705fa2dbf020b26ea515161b3dad3d4
#
_cell.length_a   1.000
_cell.length_b   1.000
_cell.length_c   1.000
_cell.angle_alpha   90.00
_cell.angle_beta   90.00
_cell.angle_gamma   90.00
#
_symmetry.space_group_name_H-M   'P 1'
#
loop_
_entity.id
_entity.type
_entity.pdbx_description
1 polymer ?
#
loop_
_entity_poly.entity_id
_entity_poly.type
_entity_poly.pdbx_seq_one_letter_code
_entity_poly.pdbx_strand_id
1 'polypeptide(L)'
;IHQIVSHEFKKRWGIIWSKPIGFNNTYALAVRENEERFKSIFSISQLKGKLNDIKYGAPHEFMERNDGHQRFSQAYNLQFNPQNIISLEAGLTYAAIKDKTIDMIIAYSTDGRIKAHKLRLLKDDLSFFPPYHAAFIAKQKTLEKYPQLQKVFELLAGKISDAQMTQMNDKVDRLKIPAYTVAKNFLIKTSLIDGTVKSAQESSTFL
;
A
#
# COMPACT_ATOMS: atom_id res chain seq x y z
N ILE A 1 -7.32 6.24 14.70
CA ILE A 1 -8.15 5.90 13.51
C ILE A 1 -8.67 4.47 13.63
N HIS A 2 -7.84 3.42 13.69
CA HIS A 2 -8.29 2.02 13.75
C HIS A 2 -9.37 1.74 14.81
N GLN A 3 -9.22 2.22 16.04
CA GLN A 3 -10.21 2.04 17.11
C GLN A 3 -11.57 2.69 16.79
N ILE A 4 -11.56 3.90 16.21
CA ILE A 4 -12.80 4.61 15.84
C ILE A 4 -13.50 3.85 14.73
N VAL A 5 -12.77 3.48 13.68
CA VAL A 5 -13.31 2.75 12.53
C VAL A 5 -13.87 1.40 12.97
N SER A 6 -13.13 0.63 13.75
CA SER A 6 -13.57 -0.69 14.23
C SER A 6 -14.85 -0.59 15.10
N HIS A 7 -14.94 0.45 15.94
CA HIS A 7 -16.16 0.70 16.75
C HIS A 7 -17.37 1.00 15.87
N GLU A 8 -17.23 1.91 14.89
CA GLU A 8 -18.31 2.29 13.98
C GLU A 8 -18.76 1.12 13.10
N PHE A 9 -17.82 0.32 12.59
CA PHE A 9 -18.14 -0.85 11.78
C PHE A 9 -18.88 -1.92 12.57
N LYS A 10 -18.48 -2.16 13.82
CA LYS A 10 -19.19 -3.07 14.73
C LYS A 10 -20.60 -2.58 14.99
N LYS A 11 -20.75 -1.30 15.34
CA LYS A 11 -22.05 -0.69 15.69
C LYS A 11 -23.03 -0.67 14.53
N ARG A 12 -22.56 -0.28 13.31
CA ARG A 12 -23.45 -0.08 12.15
C ARG A 12 -23.74 -1.35 11.37
N TRP A 13 -22.77 -2.24 11.28
CA TRP A 13 -22.85 -3.39 10.37
C TRP A 13 -22.55 -4.74 11.00
N GLY A 14 -22.25 -4.79 12.30
CA GLY A 14 -21.84 -6.02 12.98
C GLY A 14 -20.53 -6.59 12.42
N ILE A 15 -19.64 -5.73 11.91
CA ILE A 15 -18.35 -6.12 11.36
C ILE A 15 -17.28 -5.91 12.42
N ILE A 16 -16.57 -6.98 12.73
CA ILE A 16 -15.46 -6.99 13.68
C ILE A 16 -14.14 -6.81 12.91
N TRP A 17 -13.31 -5.91 13.37
CA TRP A 17 -11.95 -5.68 12.88
C TRP A 17 -10.95 -6.37 13.81
N SER A 18 -9.98 -7.09 13.22
CA SER A 18 -8.85 -7.64 13.98
C SER A 18 -7.88 -6.53 14.42
N LYS A 19 -6.91 -6.89 15.25
CA LYS A 19 -5.71 -6.07 15.39
C LYS A 19 -5.02 -5.93 14.01
N PRO A 20 -4.32 -4.81 13.75
CA PRO A 20 -3.52 -4.66 12.53
C PRO A 20 -2.51 -5.80 12.37
N ILE A 21 -2.35 -6.29 11.14
CA ILE A 21 -1.41 -7.39 10.84
C ILE A 21 0.05 -6.91 10.74
N GLY A 22 0.27 -5.58 10.76
CA GLY A 22 1.57 -4.98 11.00
C GLY A 22 2.00 -3.93 9.96
N PHE A 23 1.67 -4.11 8.68
CA PHE A 23 2.05 -3.15 7.66
C PHE A 23 1.01 -2.06 7.44
N ASN A 24 1.49 -0.92 6.95
CA ASN A 24 0.70 0.24 6.58
C ASN A 24 0.82 0.49 5.07
N ASN A 25 -0.27 0.29 4.32
CA ASN A 25 -0.29 0.53 2.88
C ASN A 25 -1.00 1.85 2.58
N THR A 26 -0.30 2.95 2.82
CA THR A 26 -0.81 4.31 2.58
C THR A 26 -0.35 4.86 1.23
N TYR A 27 -0.92 6.00 0.82
CA TYR A 27 -0.35 6.77 -0.28
C TYR A 27 1.03 7.31 0.09
N ALA A 28 1.91 7.39 -0.91
CA ALA A 28 3.23 7.97 -0.78
C ALA A 28 3.63 8.68 -2.08
N LEU A 29 4.38 9.74 -1.98
CA LEU A 29 4.96 10.39 -3.14
C LEU A 29 6.29 9.73 -3.48
N ALA A 30 6.46 9.29 -4.73
CA ALA A 30 7.65 8.60 -5.19
C ALA A 30 8.33 9.33 -6.35
N VAL A 31 9.66 9.33 -6.32
CA VAL A 31 10.53 9.89 -7.37
C VAL A 31 11.58 8.86 -7.79
N ARG A 32 12.18 8.99 -8.96
CA ARG A 32 13.33 8.17 -9.34
C ARG A 32 14.53 8.45 -8.43
N GLU A 33 15.10 7.40 -7.84
CA GLU A 33 16.17 7.49 -6.84
C GLU A 33 17.44 8.18 -7.38
N ASN A 34 17.80 7.87 -8.62
CA ASN A 34 19.05 8.32 -9.26
C ASN A 34 18.88 9.57 -10.14
N GLU A 35 17.78 10.30 -10.01
CA GLU A 35 17.56 11.51 -10.78
C GLU A 35 18.14 12.73 -10.07
N GLU A 36 19.02 13.47 -10.76
CA GLU A 36 19.82 14.57 -10.17
C GLU A 36 18.94 15.64 -9.51
N ARG A 37 17.84 16.03 -10.14
CA ARG A 37 16.92 17.05 -9.59
C ARG A 37 16.20 16.64 -8.30
N PHE A 38 16.16 15.35 -7.96
CA PHE A 38 15.58 14.84 -6.72
C PHE A 38 16.64 14.38 -5.71
N LYS A 39 17.93 14.47 -6.03
CA LYS A 39 19.02 13.91 -5.22
C LYS A 39 19.04 14.41 -3.78
N SER A 40 18.72 15.69 -3.57
CA SER A 40 18.65 16.33 -2.26
C SER A 40 17.24 16.38 -1.65
N ILE A 41 16.23 15.74 -2.29
CA ILE A 41 14.83 15.79 -1.87
C ILE A 41 14.46 14.47 -1.21
N PHE A 42 14.23 14.48 0.09
CA PHE A 42 13.90 13.33 0.92
C PHE A 42 12.54 13.42 1.60
N SER A 43 11.94 14.62 1.64
CA SER A 43 10.61 14.85 2.19
C SER A 43 9.75 15.66 1.23
N ILE A 44 8.43 15.54 1.41
CA ILE A 44 7.44 16.20 0.56
C ILE A 44 7.56 17.72 0.67
N SER A 45 7.77 18.28 1.88
CA SER A 45 7.92 19.72 2.06
C SER A 45 9.09 20.33 1.27
N GLN A 46 10.13 19.56 0.95
CA GLN A 46 11.27 20.04 0.17
C GLN A 46 10.97 20.28 -1.32
N LEU A 47 9.79 19.84 -1.78
CA LEU A 47 9.31 20.10 -3.15
C LEU A 47 8.76 21.51 -3.35
N LYS A 48 8.49 22.23 -2.26
CA LYS A 48 7.93 23.59 -2.35
C LYS A 48 8.79 24.48 -3.22
N GLY A 49 8.17 25.14 -4.21
CA GLY A 49 8.83 26.01 -5.17
C GLY A 49 9.68 25.31 -6.25
N LYS A 50 9.61 23.98 -6.36
CA LYS A 50 10.43 23.18 -7.30
C LYS A 50 9.61 22.37 -8.33
N LEU A 51 8.31 22.62 -8.43
CA LEU A 51 7.39 21.77 -9.21
C LEU A 51 7.06 22.31 -10.61
N ASN A 52 7.61 23.45 -11.01
CA ASN A 52 7.22 24.12 -12.26
C ASN A 52 7.34 23.20 -13.50
N ASP A 53 8.47 22.49 -13.60
CA ASP A 53 8.80 21.64 -14.75
C ASP A 53 8.66 20.13 -14.42
N ILE A 54 8.08 19.78 -13.27
CA ILE A 54 7.90 18.41 -12.84
C ILE A 54 6.59 17.85 -13.37
N LYS A 55 6.68 16.80 -14.16
CA LYS A 55 5.51 16.02 -14.60
C LYS A 55 5.11 15.05 -13.50
N TYR A 56 3.91 15.27 -12.97
CA TYR A 56 3.37 14.53 -11.84
C TYR A 56 2.26 13.60 -12.29
N GLY A 57 2.41 12.31 -12.01
CA GLY A 57 1.41 11.28 -12.28
C GLY A 57 0.68 10.82 -11.01
N ALA A 58 -0.64 10.73 -11.07
CA ALA A 58 -1.43 10.21 -9.96
C ALA A 58 -2.59 9.34 -10.44
N PRO A 59 -3.03 8.35 -9.62
CA PRO A 59 -4.23 7.58 -9.91
C PRO A 59 -5.47 8.48 -9.99
N HIS A 60 -6.41 8.14 -10.90
CA HIS A 60 -7.67 8.88 -11.05
C HIS A 60 -8.40 9.05 -9.72
N GLU A 61 -8.49 7.99 -8.93
CA GLU A 61 -9.16 8.04 -7.62
C GLU A 61 -8.51 9.06 -6.67
N PHE A 62 -7.17 9.20 -6.68
CA PHE A 62 -6.47 10.17 -5.85
C PHE A 62 -6.76 11.60 -6.29
N MET A 63 -6.93 11.82 -7.58
CA MET A 63 -7.28 13.14 -8.13
C MET A 63 -8.70 13.57 -7.75
N GLU A 64 -9.64 12.62 -7.68
CA GLU A 64 -11.07 12.89 -7.44
C GLU A 64 -11.47 12.91 -5.96
N ARG A 65 -10.67 12.28 -5.09
CA ARG A 65 -11.00 12.21 -3.66
C ARG A 65 -10.97 13.58 -3.00
N ASN A 66 -11.92 13.84 -2.11
CA ASN A 66 -11.95 15.05 -1.29
C ASN A 66 -10.69 15.21 -0.40
N ASP A 67 -10.08 14.11 0.02
CA ASP A 67 -8.84 14.06 0.80
C ASP A 67 -7.60 13.71 -0.07
N GLY A 68 -7.72 13.85 -1.40
CA GLY A 68 -6.70 13.54 -2.38
C GLY A 68 -5.85 14.74 -2.79
N HIS A 69 -5.59 14.84 -4.09
CA HIS A 69 -4.63 15.78 -4.69
C HIS A 69 -4.81 17.24 -4.22
N GLN A 70 -6.04 17.75 -4.23
CA GLN A 70 -6.28 19.15 -3.89
C GLN A 70 -5.89 19.47 -2.45
N ARG A 71 -6.34 18.67 -1.48
CA ARG A 71 -5.96 18.87 -0.07
C ARG A 71 -4.49 18.57 0.20
N PHE A 72 -3.92 17.59 -0.50
CA PHE A 72 -2.50 17.29 -0.45
C PHE A 72 -1.66 18.51 -0.87
N SER A 73 -1.99 19.11 -2.01
CA SER A 73 -1.31 20.30 -2.53
C SER A 73 -1.43 21.49 -1.58
N GLN A 74 -2.61 21.70 -1.00
CA GLN A 74 -2.85 22.75 -0.01
C GLN A 74 -2.05 22.52 1.28
N ALA A 75 -2.08 21.30 1.83
CA ALA A 75 -1.40 20.99 3.09
C ALA A 75 0.12 21.21 3.03
N TYR A 76 0.72 20.87 1.90
CA TYR A 76 2.16 21.06 1.66
C TYR A 76 2.51 22.38 0.97
N ASN A 77 1.52 23.23 0.65
CA ASN A 77 1.69 24.45 -0.15
C ASN A 77 2.49 24.18 -1.45
N LEU A 78 2.08 23.12 -2.18
CA LEU A 78 2.67 22.72 -3.44
C LEU A 78 1.90 23.34 -4.60
N GLN A 79 2.62 24.00 -5.50
CA GLN A 79 2.07 24.61 -6.70
C GLN A 79 2.48 23.77 -7.91
N PHE A 80 1.60 22.84 -8.28
CA PHE A 80 1.76 22.05 -9.49
C PHE A 80 1.34 22.87 -10.72
N ASN A 81 2.13 22.81 -11.79
CA ASN A 81 1.66 23.30 -13.08
C ASN A 81 0.54 22.37 -13.60
N PRO A 82 -0.69 22.88 -13.83
CA PRO A 82 -1.81 22.04 -14.28
C PRO A 82 -1.53 21.27 -15.56
N GLN A 83 -0.69 21.80 -16.47
CA GLN A 83 -0.31 21.13 -17.71
C GLN A 83 0.62 19.94 -17.49
N ASN A 84 1.25 19.84 -16.32
CA ASN A 84 2.16 18.79 -15.94
C ASN A 84 1.51 17.74 -15.01
N ILE A 85 0.22 17.86 -14.73
CA ILE A 85 -0.53 16.88 -13.94
C ILE A 85 -1.13 15.85 -14.90
N ILE A 86 -0.78 14.58 -14.70
CA ILE A 86 -1.21 13.47 -15.55
C ILE A 86 -1.97 12.46 -14.69
N SER A 87 -3.26 12.34 -14.93
CA SER A 87 -4.12 11.37 -14.25
C SER A 87 -4.11 10.06 -15.05
N LEU A 88 -3.76 8.96 -14.39
CA LEU A 88 -3.57 7.64 -15.02
C LEU A 88 -4.13 6.54 -14.13
N GLU A 89 -4.40 5.38 -14.72
CA GLU A 89 -4.56 4.13 -13.95
C GLU A 89 -3.33 3.86 -13.08
N ALA A 90 -3.53 3.37 -11.84
CA ALA A 90 -2.45 3.14 -10.89
C ALA A 90 -1.31 2.26 -11.44
N GLY A 91 -1.64 1.27 -12.30
CA GLY A 91 -0.63 0.44 -12.96
C GLY A 91 0.20 1.20 -13.99
N LEU A 92 -0.41 2.13 -14.72
CA LEU A 92 0.22 2.91 -15.79
C LEU A 92 1.16 3.98 -15.25
N THR A 93 0.95 4.49 -14.03
CA THR A 93 1.86 5.46 -13.43
C THR A 93 3.28 4.90 -13.26
N TYR A 94 3.40 3.61 -12.94
CA TYR A 94 4.71 2.95 -12.81
C TYR A 94 5.40 2.72 -14.15
N ALA A 95 4.66 2.45 -15.22
CA ALA A 95 5.21 2.39 -16.56
C ALA A 95 5.72 3.77 -17.00
N ALA A 96 4.90 4.80 -16.81
CA ALA A 96 5.21 6.17 -17.19
C ALA A 96 6.45 6.73 -16.46
N ILE A 97 6.62 6.46 -15.15
CA ILE A 97 7.81 6.92 -14.42
C ILE A 97 9.07 6.14 -14.83
N LYS A 98 8.93 4.84 -15.13
CA LYS A 98 10.03 4.02 -15.69
C LYS A 98 10.50 4.56 -17.03
N ASP A 99 9.56 4.90 -17.92
CA ASP A 99 9.84 5.38 -19.28
C ASP A 99 10.16 6.89 -19.31
N LYS A 100 10.28 7.52 -18.15
CA LYS A 100 10.60 8.95 -17.95
C LYS A 100 9.62 9.92 -18.62
N THR A 101 8.39 9.48 -18.88
CA THR A 101 7.31 10.36 -19.38
C THR A 101 6.73 11.21 -18.26
N ILE A 102 6.83 10.76 -17.03
CA ILE A 102 6.56 11.52 -15.81
C ILE A 102 7.73 11.42 -14.83
N ASP A 103 7.80 12.33 -13.88
CA ASP A 103 8.95 12.52 -13.01
C ASP A 103 8.70 12.07 -11.58
N MET A 104 7.46 12.15 -11.17
CA MET A 104 7.01 11.92 -9.80
C MET A 104 5.62 11.29 -9.84
N ILE A 105 5.35 10.37 -8.94
CA ILE A 105 4.05 9.68 -8.86
C ILE A 105 3.50 9.61 -7.43
N ILE A 106 2.18 9.51 -7.33
CA ILE A 106 1.53 8.93 -6.15
C ILE A 106 1.59 7.40 -6.29
N ALA A 107 2.19 6.78 -5.30
CA ALA A 107 2.37 5.34 -5.17
C ALA A 107 1.66 4.82 -3.92
N TYR A 108 1.55 3.50 -3.78
CA TYR A 108 1.20 2.87 -2.51
C TYR A 108 2.48 2.42 -1.81
N SER A 109 2.63 2.73 -0.52
CA SER A 109 3.90 2.61 0.23
C SER A 109 4.48 1.19 0.29
N THR A 110 3.67 0.15 0.09
CA THR A 110 4.11 -1.26 0.07
C THR A 110 4.10 -1.90 -1.33
N ASP A 111 3.99 -1.08 -2.39
CA ASP A 111 4.00 -1.59 -3.77
C ASP A 111 5.39 -2.14 -4.15
N GLY A 112 5.43 -3.39 -4.64
CA GLY A 112 6.67 -4.05 -5.03
C GLY A 112 7.42 -3.35 -6.18
N ARG A 113 6.70 -2.63 -7.04
CA ARG A 113 7.26 -1.90 -8.18
C ARG A 113 8.14 -0.71 -7.77
N ILE A 114 8.02 -0.20 -6.55
CA ILE A 114 8.89 0.84 -5.99
C ILE A 114 10.35 0.41 -6.10
N LYS A 115 10.66 -0.77 -5.55
CA LYS A 115 12.01 -1.34 -5.61
C LYS A 115 12.40 -1.73 -7.03
N ALA A 116 11.49 -2.32 -7.79
CA ALA A 116 11.73 -2.77 -9.17
C ALA A 116 12.16 -1.62 -10.09
N HIS A 117 11.60 -0.43 -9.90
CA HIS A 117 11.89 0.76 -10.71
C HIS A 117 12.87 1.74 -10.06
N LYS A 118 13.53 1.33 -8.96
CA LYS A 118 14.47 2.17 -8.20
C LYS A 118 13.86 3.52 -7.85
N LEU A 119 12.65 3.47 -7.26
CA LEU A 119 11.96 4.65 -6.79
C LEU A 119 12.28 4.86 -5.31
N ARG A 120 12.40 6.13 -4.91
CA ARG A 120 12.48 6.56 -3.52
C ARG A 120 11.16 7.20 -3.11
N LEU A 121 10.61 6.74 -2.00
CA LEU A 121 9.48 7.39 -1.36
C LEU A 121 9.97 8.64 -0.61
N LEU A 122 9.27 9.74 -0.78
CA LEU A 122 9.50 10.95 0.00
C LEU A 122 8.77 10.83 1.33
N LYS A 123 9.44 11.26 2.39
CA LYS A 123 8.84 11.29 3.73
C LYS A 123 7.65 12.25 3.76
N ASP A 124 6.52 11.76 4.25
CA ASP A 124 5.34 12.56 4.58
C ASP A 124 5.58 13.26 5.93
N ASP A 125 6.33 14.36 5.89
CA ASP A 125 6.84 15.06 7.06
C ASP A 125 5.79 15.92 7.78
N LEU A 126 4.64 16.17 7.16
CA LEU A 126 3.47 16.78 7.80
C LEU A 126 2.41 15.76 8.22
N SER A 127 2.65 14.46 8.00
CA SER A 127 1.69 13.37 8.32
C SER A 127 0.32 13.59 7.68
N PHE A 128 0.31 14.01 6.43
CA PHE A 128 -0.92 14.27 5.67
C PHE A 128 -1.68 12.98 5.38
N PHE A 129 -0.98 11.93 4.98
CA PHE A 129 -1.63 10.66 4.67
C PHE A 129 -1.99 9.91 5.95
N PRO A 130 -3.26 9.59 6.16
CA PRO A 130 -3.65 8.81 7.33
C PRO A 130 -3.07 7.39 7.26
N PRO A 131 -2.86 6.73 8.40
CA PRO A 131 -2.43 5.35 8.43
C PRO A 131 -3.54 4.42 7.91
N TYR A 132 -3.18 3.57 6.95
CA TYR A 132 -4.02 2.51 6.39
C TYR A 132 -3.46 1.13 6.77
N HIS A 133 -3.42 0.86 8.08
CA HIS A 133 -2.98 -0.44 8.57
C HIS A 133 -3.93 -1.54 8.10
N ALA A 134 -3.36 -2.57 7.47
CA ALA A 134 -4.12 -3.73 7.05
C ALA A 134 -4.63 -4.52 8.27
N ALA A 135 -5.89 -4.94 8.22
CA ALA A 135 -6.53 -5.75 9.24
C ALA A 135 -7.54 -6.70 8.61
N PHE A 136 -7.77 -7.84 9.24
CA PHE A 136 -8.86 -8.71 8.85
C PHE A 136 -10.19 -8.13 9.33
N ILE A 137 -11.23 -8.35 8.54
CA ILE A 137 -12.60 -8.03 8.91
C ILE A 137 -13.49 -9.25 8.74
N ALA A 138 -14.41 -9.44 9.66
CA ALA A 138 -15.40 -10.51 9.59
C ALA A 138 -16.73 -10.07 10.20
N LYS A 139 -17.85 -10.60 9.69
CA LYS A 139 -19.13 -10.43 10.37
C LYS A 139 -19.09 -11.10 11.73
N GLN A 140 -19.69 -10.47 12.74
CA GLN A 140 -19.78 -11.03 14.08
C GLN A 140 -20.35 -12.46 14.07
N LYS A 141 -21.46 -12.69 13.35
CA LYS A 141 -22.06 -14.02 13.16
C LYS A 141 -21.09 -15.07 12.61
N THR A 142 -20.13 -14.66 11.77
CA THR A 142 -19.10 -15.57 11.24
C THR A 142 -18.12 -15.99 12.34
N LEU A 143 -17.72 -15.05 13.19
CA LEU A 143 -16.83 -15.36 14.33
C LEU A 143 -17.52 -16.18 15.40
N GLU A 144 -18.82 -16.00 15.61
CA GLU A 144 -19.64 -16.83 16.51
C GLU A 144 -19.74 -18.27 15.98
N LYS A 145 -19.94 -18.44 14.66
CA LYS A 145 -19.98 -19.75 14.00
C LYS A 145 -18.62 -20.45 13.94
N TYR A 146 -17.54 -19.68 13.78
CA TYR A 146 -16.17 -20.18 13.61
C TYR A 146 -15.20 -19.43 14.57
N PRO A 147 -15.27 -19.69 15.88
CA PRO A 147 -14.49 -18.94 16.88
C PRO A 147 -12.98 -19.10 16.72
N GLN A 148 -12.51 -20.19 16.08
CA GLN A 148 -11.11 -20.41 15.77
C GLN A 148 -10.52 -19.34 14.83
N LEU A 149 -11.32 -18.63 14.01
CA LEU A 149 -10.83 -17.56 13.13
C LEU A 149 -10.22 -16.42 13.93
N GLN A 150 -10.75 -16.10 15.11
CA GLN A 150 -10.19 -15.05 15.95
C GLN A 150 -8.76 -15.37 16.37
N LYS A 151 -8.48 -16.63 16.74
CA LYS A 151 -7.12 -17.08 17.06
C LYS A 151 -6.18 -16.95 15.85
N VAL A 152 -6.67 -17.29 14.65
CA VAL A 152 -5.88 -17.14 13.41
C VAL A 152 -5.55 -15.67 13.15
N PHE A 153 -6.49 -14.75 13.33
CA PHE A 153 -6.25 -13.31 13.19
C PHE A 153 -5.21 -12.80 14.18
N GLU A 154 -5.27 -13.28 15.44
CA GLU A 154 -4.31 -12.92 16.48
C GLU A 154 -2.88 -13.41 16.18
N LEU A 155 -2.74 -14.60 15.57
CA LEU A 155 -1.44 -15.13 15.16
C LEU A 155 -0.72 -14.23 14.15
N LEU A 156 -1.45 -13.53 13.29
CA LEU A 156 -0.90 -12.63 12.28
C LEU A 156 -0.78 -11.18 12.75
N ALA A 157 -1.33 -10.82 13.92
CA ALA A 157 -1.26 -9.47 14.43
C ALA A 157 0.20 -8.99 14.60
N GLY A 158 0.55 -7.87 13.94
CA GLY A 158 1.88 -7.28 13.98
C GLY A 158 3.00 -8.10 13.32
N LYS A 159 2.69 -9.15 12.57
CA LYS A 159 3.71 -10.08 12.04
C LYS A 159 4.33 -9.68 10.70
N ILE A 160 3.72 -8.76 9.97
CA ILE A 160 4.18 -8.38 8.63
C ILE A 160 4.60 -6.92 8.66
N SER A 161 5.89 -6.64 8.51
CA SER A 161 6.38 -5.26 8.36
C SER A 161 6.14 -4.72 6.93
N ASP A 162 6.19 -3.39 6.76
CA ASP A 162 6.09 -2.74 5.44
C ASP A 162 7.12 -3.31 4.46
N ALA A 163 8.37 -3.48 4.90
CA ALA A 163 9.43 -4.05 4.08
C ALA A 163 9.15 -5.49 3.63
N GLN A 164 8.61 -6.33 4.53
CA GLN A 164 8.23 -7.70 4.20
C GLN A 164 7.06 -7.73 3.21
N MET A 165 6.05 -6.87 3.38
CA MET A 165 4.93 -6.80 2.44
C MET A 165 5.39 -6.30 1.07
N THR A 166 6.21 -5.25 1.00
CA THR A 166 6.82 -4.78 -0.26
C THR A 166 7.59 -5.89 -0.97
N GLN A 167 8.36 -6.70 -0.23
CA GLN A 167 9.10 -7.82 -0.80
C GLN A 167 8.18 -8.93 -1.31
N MET A 168 7.09 -9.22 -0.61
CA MET A 168 6.11 -10.22 -1.04
C MET A 168 5.36 -9.73 -2.29
N ASN A 169 4.95 -8.48 -2.33
CA ASN A 169 4.33 -7.86 -3.50
C ASN A 169 5.26 -7.87 -4.72
N ASP A 170 6.56 -7.54 -4.56
CA ASP A 170 7.55 -7.62 -5.65
C ASP A 170 7.66 -9.05 -6.23
N LYS A 171 7.62 -10.08 -5.39
CA LYS A 171 7.62 -11.47 -5.85
C LYS A 171 6.40 -11.82 -6.70
N VAL A 172 5.22 -11.32 -6.32
CA VAL A 172 3.99 -11.56 -7.07
C VAL A 172 3.96 -10.72 -8.35
N ASP A 173 4.21 -9.41 -8.24
CA ASP A 173 3.97 -8.47 -9.34
C ASP A 173 5.06 -8.54 -10.41
N ARG A 174 6.32 -8.61 -10.01
CA ARG A 174 7.47 -8.61 -10.92
C ARG A 174 7.94 -10.02 -11.26
N LEU A 175 8.13 -10.88 -10.26
CA LEU A 175 8.64 -12.24 -10.48
C LEU A 175 7.54 -13.23 -10.88
N LYS A 176 6.28 -12.80 -10.89
CA LYS A 176 5.11 -13.62 -11.27
C LYS A 176 4.97 -14.92 -10.46
N ILE A 177 5.52 -14.95 -9.23
CA ILE A 177 5.34 -16.08 -8.33
C ILE A 177 3.90 -16.03 -7.80
N PRO A 178 3.14 -17.13 -7.83
CA PRO A 178 1.77 -17.16 -7.34
C PRO A 178 1.67 -16.63 -5.89
N ALA A 179 0.71 -15.77 -5.62
CA ALA A 179 0.52 -15.14 -4.29
C ALA A 179 0.41 -16.18 -3.16
N TYR A 180 -0.26 -17.30 -3.43
CA TYR A 180 -0.34 -18.43 -2.50
C TYR A 180 1.06 -18.94 -2.12
N THR A 181 1.95 -19.16 -3.10
CA THR A 181 3.32 -19.65 -2.86
C THR A 181 4.13 -18.67 -2.03
N VAL A 182 4.01 -17.38 -2.33
CA VAL A 182 4.68 -16.32 -1.57
C VAL A 182 4.19 -16.28 -0.12
N ALA A 183 2.87 -16.34 0.09
CA ALA A 183 2.26 -16.33 1.41
C ALA A 183 2.63 -17.59 2.21
N LYS A 184 2.55 -18.79 1.60
CA LYS A 184 2.94 -20.06 2.23
C LYS A 184 4.39 -20.01 2.71
N ASN A 185 5.31 -19.57 1.86
CA ASN A 185 6.73 -19.46 2.20
C ASN A 185 6.98 -18.47 3.34
N PHE A 186 6.22 -17.36 3.38
CA PHE A 186 6.27 -16.42 4.49
C PHE A 186 5.82 -17.08 5.80
N LEU A 187 4.68 -17.77 5.79
CA LEU A 187 4.11 -18.42 6.97
C LEU A 187 5.02 -19.53 7.52
N ILE A 188 5.65 -20.32 6.63
CA ILE A 188 6.67 -21.34 7.03
C ILE A 188 7.88 -20.65 7.65
N LYS A 189 8.44 -19.62 6.99
CA LYS A 189 9.60 -18.88 7.47
C LYS A 189 9.40 -18.24 8.84
N THR A 190 8.18 -17.85 9.15
CA THR A 190 7.80 -17.25 10.43
C THR A 190 7.30 -18.27 11.46
N SER A 191 7.37 -19.57 11.13
CA SER A 191 6.92 -20.67 11.98
C SER A 191 5.44 -20.58 12.38
N LEU A 192 4.62 -19.96 11.54
CA LEU A 192 3.17 -19.88 11.72
C LEU A 192 2.43 -21.11 11.19
N ILE A 193 3.05 -21.83 10.24
CA ILE A 193 2.61 -23.14 9.76
C ILE A 193 3.85 -24.02 9.58
N ASP A 194 3.66 -25.34 9.62
CA ASP A 194 4.66 -26.30 9.19
C ASP A 194 4.67 -26.45 7.65
N GLY A 195 5.76 -27.00 7.11
CA GLY A 195 5.93 -27.18 5.66
C GLY A 195 4.98 -28.21 5.01
N THR A 196 4.24 -28.98 5.81
CA THR A 196 3.38 -30.10 5.35
C THR A 196 1.99 -29.66 4.89
N VAL A 197 1.63 -28.38 5.10
CA VAL A 197 0.32 -27.84 4.70
C VAL A 197 0.14 -27.93 3.19
N LYS A 198 -0.79 -28.79 2.73
CA LYS A 198 -1.18 -28.90 1.32
C LYS A 198 -1.98 -27.67 0.88
N SER A 199 -1.89 -27.33 -0.41
CA SER A 199 -2.66 -26.21 -0.96
C SER A 199 -4.16 -26.55 -1.02
N ALA A 200 -5.02 -25.57 -0.72
CA ALA A 200 -6.46 -25.72 -0.91
C ALA A 200 -6.85 -25.95 -2.39
N GLN A 201 -5.95 -25.65 -3.34
CA GLN A 201 -6.16 -25.91 -4.77
C GLN A 201 -6.06 -27.42 -5.13
N GLU A 202 -5.37 -28.23 -4.31
CA GLU A 202 -5.34 -29.69 -4.53
C GLU A 202 -6.59 -30.40 -4.03
N SER A 203 -7.46 -29.71 -3.27
CA SER A 203 -8.71 -30.25 -2.74
C SER A 203 -9.96 -29.90 -3.55
N SER A 204 -9.86 -29.08 -4.61
CA SER A 204 -11.00 -28.69 -5.46
C SER A 204 -11.22 -29.59 -6.69
N THR A 205 -10.62 -30.78 -6.75
CA THR A 205 -10.85 -31.76 -7.84
C THR A 205 -12.02 -32.73 -7.52
N PHE A 206 -12.82 -32.41 -6.51
CA PHE A 206 -14.08 -33.13 -6.23
C PHE A 206 -15.22 -32.13 -6.05
N LEU A 207 -15.85 -31.75 -7.16
CA LEU A 207 -17.32 -31.56 -7.30
C LEU A 207 -17.61 -31.34 -8.79
#